data_4e733b2056ab70a617370f5ef0f5cd4b
#
_entry.id   4e733b2056ab70a617370f5ef0f5cd4b
#
_cell.length_a   1.000
_cell.length_b   1.000
_cell.length_c   1.000
_cell.angle_alpha   90.00
_cell.angle_beta   90.00
_cell.angle_gamma   90.00
#
_symmetry.space_group_name_H-M   'P 1'
#
loop_
_entity.id
_entity.type
_entity.pdbx_description
1 polymer ?
#
loop_
_entity_poly.entity_id
_entity_poly.type
_entity_poly.pdbx_seq_one_letter_code
_entity_poly.pdbx_strand_id
1 'polypeptide(L)'
;EMLRSLVGSEMCIRDSPLSEEILKKVWNKTGKSYIIGITGPPGAGKSTIVDSLAKFLVEKGNKVGVLAVDPTSPFSGGAVLGDRLRMTGAQSSGIFIRSVASRGHLGGLAATTRLLINAVELLGNDYTIVETVGAGQGDVEIVKISDTTIVVEVPGLGDEVQAQKAGILEIGDILVVNKSDRPGSDRLARELQMMLSLGDKKEWESPIVPTTATTGEGIDELWSKIKKHQGYLGKEKFKNNRLEKLKYELENQISQKLFTKKIVEIGDEEITKTSKDILNRKIDPFTAVDNIIKE
;
A
#
# COMPACT_ATOMS: atom_id res chain seq x y z
N GLU A 1 8.23 -1.06 25.48
CA GLU A 1 9.03 0.17 25.34
C GLU A 1 9.95 0.11 24.13
N MET A 2 10.72 -0.98 23.93
CA MET A 2 11.59 -1.21 22.76
C MET A 2 10.83 -1.23 21.43
N LEU A 3 9.62 -1.83 21.36
CA LEU A 3 8.76 -1.83 20.19
C LEU A 3 8.17 -0.44 19.88
N ARG A 4 7.81 0.33 20.92
CA ARG A 4 7.37 1.73 20.77
C ARG A 4 8.49 2.63 20.26
N SER A 5 9.73 2.40 20.69
CA SER A 5 10.91 3.09 20.20
C SER A 5 11.23 2.75 18.74
N LEU A 6 11.11 1.48 18.35
CA LEU A 6 11.27 1.03 16.96
C LEU A 6 10.26 1.69 16.01
N VAL A 7 9.01 1.79 16.45
CA VAL A 7 7.96 2.42 15.65
C VAL A 7 8.00 3.94 15.78
N GLY A 8 8.73 4.47 16.77
CA GLY A 8 8.82 5.90 17.10
C GLY A 8 9.78 6.74 16.25
N SER A 9 10.85 6.18 15.70
CA SER A 9 11.83 6.93 14.91
C SER A 9 11.83 6.49 13.45
N GLU A 10 11.61 7.44 12.53
CA GLU A 10 11.56 7.18 11.07
C GLU A 10 12.85 6.58 10.51
N MET A 11 13.97 6.90 11.11
CA MET A 11 15.29 6.52 10.64
C MET A 11 15.74 5.14 11.12
N CYS A 12 15.18 4.61 12.21
CA CYS A 12 15.70 3.40 12.85
C CYS A 12 15.15 2.08 12.29
N ILE A 13 13.94 2.07 11.72
CA ILE A 13 13.32 0.81 11.24
C ILE A 13 13.81 0.44 9.83
N ARG A 14 14.20 1.41 9.04
CA ARG A 14 14.34 1.25 7.59
C ARG A 14 15.70 0.74 7.13
N ASP A 15 16.76 1.21 7.77
CA ASP A 15 18.14 1.01 7.30
C ASP A 15 19.07 0.46 8.40
N SER A 16 18.50 0.04 9.53
CA SER A 16 19.29 -0.47 10.64
C SER A 16 19.33 -2.00 10.64
N PRO A 17 20.52 -2.59 10.71
CA PRO A 17 20.68 -4.04 10.96
C PRO A 17 19.87 -4.52 12.17
N LEU A 18 19.61 -3.62 13.13
CA LEU A 18 18.82 -3.89 14.33
C LEU A 18 17.35 -4.21 14.02
N SER A 19 16.75 -3.58 12.99
CA SER A 19 15.35 -3.84 12.62
C SER A 19 15.16 -5.23 12.01
N GLU A 20 16.09 -5.68 11.17
CA GLU A 20 16.10 -7.06 10.66
C GLU A 20 16.27 -8.08 11.80
N GLU A 21 17.15 -7.79 12.75
CA GLU A 21 17.41 -8.67 13.90
C GLU A 21 16.19 -8.81 14.81
N ILE A 22 15.50 -7.71 15.07
CA ILE A 22 14.29 -7.72 15.87
C ILE A 22 13.18 -8.49 15.16
N LEU A 23 12.96 -8.24 13.87
CA LEU A 23 11.96 -8.97 13.11
C LEU A 23 12.23 -10.46 13.05
N LYS A 24 13.49 -10.89 12.86
CA LYS A 24 13.87 -12.31 12.92
C LYS A 24 13.45 -12.95 14.25
N LYS A 25 13.61 -12.24 15.38
CA LYS A 25 13.26 -12.74 16.71
C LYS A 25 11.75 -12.82 16.99
N VAL A 26 10.97 -11.99 16.31
CA VAL A 26 9.51 -11.87 16.58
C VAL A 26 8.62 -12.31 15.41
N TRP A 27 9.22 -12.80 14.34
CA TRP A 27 8.52 -13.19 13.12
C TRP A 27 7.32 -14.11 13.36
N ASN A 28 7.48 -15.11 14.23
CA ASN A 28 6.42 -16.06 14.56
C ASN A 28 5.22 -15.44 15.31
N LYS A 29 5.32 -14.18 15.73
CA LYS A 29 4.24 -13.43 16.38
C LYS A 29 3.47 -12.51 15.43
N THR A 30 3.96 -12.36 14.19
CA THR A 30 3.33 -11.54 13.14
C THR A 30 2.39 -12.36 12.26
N GLY A 31 1.76 -11.76 11.25
CA GLY A 31 0.90 -12.43 10.29
C GLY A 31 -0.54 -12.67 10.74
N LYS A 32 -0.98 -12.04 11.85
CA LYS A 32 -2.30 -12.23 12.45
C LYS A 32 -3.32 -11.16 12.09
N SER A 33 -2.88 -9.92 11.85
CA SER A 33 -3.74 -8.81 11.50
C SER A 33 -4.34 -8.99 10.11
N TYR A 34 -5.60 -8.56 9.94
CA TYR A 34 -6.22 -8.46 8.63
C TYR A 34 -5.87 -7.11 8.00
N ILE A 35 -5.32 -7.12 6.79
CA ILE A 35 -4.78 -5.93 6.14
C ILE A 35 -5.79 -5.37 5.15
N ILE A 36 -6.25 -4.14 5.39
CA ILE A 36 -7.16 -3.40 4.52
C ILE A 36 -6.36 -2.33 3.79
N GLY A 37 -6.25 -2.45 2.47
CA GLY A 37 -5.61 -1.45 1.62
C GLY A 37 -6.64 -0.45 1.10
N ILE A 38 -6.31 0.85 1.15
CA ILE A 38 -7.17 1.93 0.64
C ILE A 38 -6.37 2.76 -0.35
N THR A 39 -6.86 2.82 -1.58
CA THR A 39 -6.25 3.57 -2.68
C THR A 39 -7.30 4.38 -3.45
N GLY A 40 -6.87 5.18 -4.41
CA GLY A 40 -7.72 6.03 -5.24
C GLY A 40 -7.10 7.41 -5.47
N PRO A 41 -7.68 8.26 -6.32
CA PRO A 41 -7.07 9.52 -6.72
C PRO A 41 -6.88 10.51 -5.55
N PRO A 42 -5.95 11.48 -5.70
CA PRO A 42 -5.80 12.56 -4.73
C PRO A 42 -7.13 13.32 -4.55
N GLY A 43 -7.42 13.72 -3.31
CA GLY A 43 -8.68 14.42 -3.01
C GLY A 43 -9.94 13.56 -2.96
N ALA A 44 -9.86 12.25 -3.20
CA ALA A 44 -10.99 11.32 -3.06
C ALA A 44 -11.52 11.19 -1.63
N GLY A 45 -10.76 11.64 -0.63
CA GLY A 45 -11.15 11.56 0.78
C GLY A 45 -10.77 10.23 1.44
N LYS A 46 -9.72 9.57 0.94
CA LYS A 46 -9.19 8.32 1.50
C LYS A 46 -8.89 8.44 2.99
N SER A 47 -8.13 9.47 3.40
CA SER A 47 -7.76 9.68 4.80
C SER A 47 -8.99 9.91 5.69
N THR A 48 -10.07 10.51 5.17
CA THR A 48 -11.33 10.66 5.90
C THR A 48 -12.04 9.31 6.07
N ILE A 49 -12.04 8.46 5.03
CA ILE A 49 -12.58 7.10 5.11
C ILE A 49 -11.75 6.27 6.11
N VAL A 50 -10.42 6.37 6.07
CA VAL A 50 -9.52 5.68 7.01
C VAL A 50 -9.85 6.07 8.45
N ASP A 51 -9.97 7.37 8.73
CA ASP A 51 -10.32 7.88 10.07
C ASP A 51 -11.68 7.37 10.54
N SER A 52 -12.70 7.48 9.68
CA SER A 52 -14.07 7.04 10.01
C SER A 52 -14.15 5.51 10.18
N LEU A 53 -13.49 4.74 9.31
CA LEU A 53 -13.47 3.28 9.41
C LEU A 53 -12.68 2.82 10.65
N ALA A 54 -11.53 3.45 10.94
CA ALA A 54 -10.73 3.10 12.11
C ALA A 54 -11.48 3.36 13.41
N LYS A 55 -12.17 4.50 13.53
CA LYS A 55 -13.04 4.82 14.68
C LYS A 55 -14.17 3.81 14.84
N PHE A 56 -14.88 3.53 13.73
CA PHE A 56 -15.95 2.53 13.74
C PHE A 56 -15.46 1.15 14.21
N LEU A 57 -14.27 0.73 13.77
CA LEU A 57 -13.69 -0.56 14.20
C LEU A 57 -13.34 -0.57 15.69
N VAL A 58 -12.78 0.52 16.21
CA VAL A 58 -12.48 0.66 17.64
C VAL A 58 -13.75 0.65 18.50
N GLU A 59 -14.81 1.34 18.07
CA GLU A 59 -16.12 1.30 18.71
C GLU A 59 -16.72 -0.12 18.76
N LYS A 60 -16.37 -0.95 17.78
CA LYS A 60 -16.72 -2.39 17.77
C LYS A 60 -15.77 -3.26 18.61
N GLY A 61 -14.84 -2.66 19.35
CA GLY A 61 -13.92 -3.37 20.25
C GLY A 61 -12.67 -3.93 19.57
N ASN A 62 -12.39 -3.58 18.30
CA ASN A 62 -11.19 -4.05 17.61
C ASN A 62 -10.00 -3.12 17.86
N LYS A 63 -8.79 -3.68 17.84
CA LYS A 63 -7.55 -2.92 17.84
C LYS A 63 -7.13 -2.63 16.41
N VAL A 64 -6.85 -1.36 16.11
CA VAL A 64 -6.59 -0.89 14.75
C VAL A 64 -5.26 -0.15 14.66
N GLY A 65 -4.45 -0.52 13.68
CA GLY A 65 -3.28 0.23 13.25
C GLY A 65 -3.52 0.87 11.89
N VAL A 66 -3.00 2.09 11.69
CA VAL A 66 -3.09 2.81 10.43
C VAL A 66 -1.69 3.15 9.94
N LEU A 67 -1.40 2.81 8.70
CA LEU A 67 -0.18 3.17 7.99
C LEU A 67 -0.53 4.03 6.78
N ALA A 68 -0.17 5.31 6.84
CA ALA A 68 -0.31 6.23 5.71
C ALA A 68 1.02 6.24 4.93
N VAL A 69 0.97 5.84 3.66
CA VAL A 69 2.16 5.75 2.80
C VAL A 69 2.18 6.93 1.84
N ASP A 70 3.08 7.87 2.12
CA ASP A 70 3.25 9.09 1.34
C ASP A 70 4.35 8.97 0.29
N PRO A 71 4.26 9.66 -0.86
CA PRO A 71 5.40 9.82 -1.74
C PRO A 71 6.51 10.56 -0.99
N THR A 72 7.75 10.16 -1.27
CA THR A 72 8.92 10.80 -0.67
C THR A 72 9.03 12.22 -1.17
N SER A 73 9.15 13.19 -0.27
CA SER A 73 9.51 14.56 -0.64
C SER A 73 10.90 14.57 -1.28
N PRO A 74 11.05 15.09 -2.52
CA PRO A 74 12.36 15.17 -3.18
C PRO A 74 13.33 16.10 -2.43
N PHE A 75 12.82 16.99 -1.54
CA PHE A 75 13.62 17.96 -0.82
C PHE A 75 14.03 17.53 0.59
N SER A 76 13.18 16.81 1.31
CA SER A 76 13.44 16.44 2.71
C SER A 76 13.74 14.94 2.91
N GLY A 77 13.48 14.10 1.91
CA GLY A 77 13.61 12.64 2.01
C GLY A 77 12.67 11.99 3.03
N GLY A 78 11.77 12.77 3.65
CA GLY A 78 10.76 12.31 4.62
C GLY A 78 9.33 12.35 4.06
N ALA A 79 8.38 11.80 4.80
CA ALA A 79 6.95 11.91 4.49
C ALA A 79 6.50 13.37 4.58
N VAL A 80 5.64 13.81 3.67
CA VAL A 80 5.06 15.15 3.70
C VAL A 80 4.18 15.28 4.93
N LEU A 81 4.51 16.19 5.83
CA LEU A 81 3.94 16.36 7.18
C LEU A 81 2.41 16.62 7.25
N GLY A 82 1.72 16.75 6.10
CA GLY A 82 0.32 17.19 6.05
C GLY A 82 -0.71 16.21 6.61
N ASP A 83 -0.49 14.90 6.57
CA ASP A 83 -1.52 13.93 6.91
C ASP A 83 -1.61 13.60 8.41
N ARG A 84 -0.55 13.77 9.17
CA ARG A 84 -0.60 13.61 10.64
C ARG A 84 -1.58 14.56 11.33
N LEU A 85 -1.72 15.79 10.80
CA LEU A 85 -2.61 16.81 11.38
C LEU A 85 -4.10 16.51 11.10
N ARG A 86 -4.40 15.73 10.06
CA ARG A 86 -5.78 15.41 9.67
C ARG A 86 -6.40 14.30 10.53
N MET A 87 -5.57 13.43 11.12
CA MET A 87 -6.00 12.28 11.94
C MET A 87 -5.86 12.51 13.45
N THR A 88 -5.86 13.76 13.91
CA THR A 88 -5.73 14.10 15.36
C THR A 88 -6.83 13.50 16.23
N GLY A 89 -8.03 13.31 15.67
CA GLY A 89 -9.15 12.66 16.36
C GLY A 89 -8.94 11.17 16.62
N ALA A 90 -8.23 10.46 15.77
CA ALA A 90 -7.99 9.02 15.90
C ALA A 90 -6.93 8.69 16.98
N GLN A 91 -5.95 9.56 17.20
CA GLN A 91 -4.94 9.37 18.26
C GLN A 91 -5.53 9.37 19.66
N SER A 92 -6.59 10.15 19.89
CA SER A 92 -7.31 10.18 21.17
C SER A 92 -8.12 8.90 21.44
N SER A 93 -8.39 8.09 20.41
CA SER A 93 -9.16 6.85 20.48
C SER A 93 -8.31 5.59 20.67
N GLY A 94 -7.00 5.72 20.90
CA GLY A 94 -6.08 4.57 21.07
C GLY A 94 -5.69 3.89 19.75
N ILE A 95 -5.97 4.50 18.60
CA ILE A 95 -5.57 4.04 17.27
C ILE A 95 -4.07 4.36 17.07
N PHE A 96 -3.29 3.36 16.67
CA PHE A 96 -1.90 3.57 16.29
C PHE A 96 -1.83 4.09 14.85
N ILE A 97 -1.25 5.27 14.64
CA ILE A 97 -1.11 5.88 13.31
C ILE A 97 0.35 6.18 13.00
N ARG A 98 0.81 5.77 11.81
CA ARG A 98 2.15 6.06 11.31
C ARG A 98 2.13 6.47 9.84
N SER A 99 2.79 7.59 9.51
CA SER A 99 3.09 7.97 8.13
C SER A 99 4.46 7.43 7.73
N VAL A 100 4.56 6.98 6.49
CA VAL A 100 5.77 6.36 5.91
C VAL A 100 6.04 6.98 4.57
N ALA A 101 7.29 7.40 4.33
CA ALA A 101 7.71 7.85 3.01
C ALA A 101 8.02 6.66 2.10
N SER A 102 7.39 6.61 0.91
CA SER A 102 7.76 5.68 -0.15
C SER A 102 9.01 6.19 -0.85
N ARG A 103 10.22 5.86 -0.38
CA ARG A 103 11.43 6.19 -1.15
C ARG A 103 11.49 5.25 -2.35
N GLY A 104 11.57 5.81 -3.58
CA GLY A 104 11.60 5.08 -4.85
C GLY A 104 12.84 4.21 -5.08
N HIS A 105 13.14 3.30 -4.16
CA HIS A 105 14.21 2.33 -4.30
C HIS A 105 13.69 1.07 -4.99
N LEU A 106 14.57 0.39 -5.71
CA LEU A 106 14.36 -0.93 -6.28
C LEU A 106 13.80 -1.87 -5.20
N GLY A 107 12.53 -2.30 -5.35
CA GLY A 107 11.78 -3.10 -4.37
C GLY A 107 10.48 -2.47 -3.90
N GLY A 108 10.26 -1.24 -4.24
CA GLY A 108 8.96 -0.55 -4.13
C GLY A 108 8.46 -0.32 -2.70
N LEU A 109 7.26 0.21 -2.66
CA LEU A 109 6.43 0.43 -1.48
C LEU A 109 6.24 -0.85 -0.65
N ALA A 110 6.15 -2.01 -1.33
CA ALA A 110 5.73 -3.26 -0.73
C ALA A 110 6.67 -3.75 0.39
N ALA A 111 7.99 -3.75 0.19
CA ALA A 111 8.92 -4.31 1.17
C ALA A 111 8.99 -3.50 2.48
N THR A 112 9.11 -2.17 2.37
CA THR A 112 9.15 -1.29 3.56
C THR A 112 7.83 -1.28 4.30
N THR A 113 6.71 -1.25 3.55
CA THR A 113 5.37 -1.24 4.14
C THR A 113 5.09 -2.57 4.84
N ARG A 114 5.54 -3.70 4.29
CA ARG A 114 5.41 -5.01 4.92
C ARG A 114 6.17 -5.08 6.26
N LEU A 115 7.38 -4.55 6.30
CA LEU A 115 8.18 -4.44 7.53
C LEU A 115 7.41 -3.69 8.62
N LEU A 116 6.77 -2.57 8.25
CA LEU A 116 5.98 -1.75 9.17
C LEU A 116 4.66 -2.41 9.55
N ILE A 117 3.98 -3.09 8.63
CA ILE A 117 2.81 -3.91 8.96
C ILE A 117 3.17 -4.93 10.03
N ASN A 118 4.27 -5.67 9.85
CA ASN A 118 4.73 -6.64 10.84
C ASN A 118 5.04 -5.98 12.20
N ALA A 119 5.66 -4.79 12.20
CA ALA A 119 5.93 -4.05 13.43
C ALA A 119 4.64 -3.58 14.12
N VAL A 120 3.65 -3.12 13.35
CA VAL A 120 2.33 -2.72 13.86
C VAL A 120 1.54 -3.91 14.38
N GLU A 121 1.62 -5.05 13.73
CA GLU A 121 1.00 -6.31 14.21
C GLU A 121 1.50 -6.76 15.58
N LEU A 122 2.77 -6.48 15.91
CA LEU A 122 3.33 -6.78 17.25
C LEU A 122 2.67 -5.97 18.36
N LEU A 123 1.97 -4.88 18.04
CA LEU A 123 1.14 -4.13 18.99
C LEU A 123 -0.19 -4.85 19.29
N GLY A 124 -0.47 -5.97 18.61
CA GLY A 124 -1.64 -6.80 18.81
C GLY A 124 -2.89 -6.27 18.10
N ASN A 125 -2.74 -5.60 16.96
CA ASN A 125 -3.84 -5.10 16.17
C ASN A 125 -4.59 -6.24 15.45
N ASP A 126 -5.91 -6.18 15.48
CA ASP A 126 -6.80 -7.10 14.75
C ASP A 126 -6.86 -6.73 13.26
N TYR A 127 -6.84 -5.40 12.99
CA TYR A 127 -6.86 -4.82 11.65
C TYR A 127 -5.74 -3.81 11.46
N THR A 128 -5.12 -3.86 10.29
CA THR A 128 -4.15 -2.85 9.85
C THR A 128 -4.67 -2.20 8.56
N ILE A 129 -4.94 -0.90 8.62
CA ILE A 129 -5.36 -0.12 7.45
C ILE A 129 -4.12 0.51 6.83
N VAL A 130 -3.92 0.30 5.53
CA VAL A 130 -2.82 0.89 4.76
C VAL A 130 -3.42 1.83 3.73
N GLU A 131 -3.07 3.10 3.79
CA GLU A 131 -3.51 4.12 2.84
C GLU A 131 -2.37 4.51 1.92
N THR A 132 -2.63 4.60 0.60
CA THR A 132 -1.71 5.20 -0.39
C THR A 132 -2.17 6.61 -0.77
N VAL A 133 -1.22 7.44 -1.20
CA VAL A 133 -1.52 8.87 -1.52
C VAL A 133 -2.24 9.06 -2.86
N GLY A 134 -2.34 8.00 -3.68
CA GLY A 134 -3.04 8.09 -4.96
C GLY A 134 -2.23 8.76 -6.07
N ALA A 135 -0.91 8.61 -6.05
CA ALA A 135 0.00 9.24 -6.99
C ALA A 135 0.72 8.24 -7.94
N GLY A 136 -0.02 7.24 -8.48
CA GLY A 136 0.51 6.39 -9.54
C GLY A 136 0.92 4.97 -9.10
N GLN A 137 2.17 4.54 -9.30
CA GLN A 137 2.59 3.13 -9.13
C GLN A 137 2.31 2.53 -7.73
N GLY A 138 2.29 3.35 -6.68
CA GLY A 138 1.95 2.92 -5.32
C GLY A 138 0.53 2.36 -5.20
N ASP A 139 -0.38 2.79 -6.07
CA ASP A 139 -1.78 2.37 -6.05
C ASP A 139 -1.95 0.90 -6.46
N VAL A 140 -1.11 0.40 -7.36
CA VAL A 140 -1.10 -1.01 -7.77
C VAL A 140 -0.37 -1.88 -6.75
N GLU A 141 0.65 -1.34 -6.08
CA GLU A 141 1.43 -2.10 -5.10
C GLU A 141 0.64 -2.44 -3.82
N ILE A 142 -0.40 -1.68 -3.51
CA ILE A 142 -1.24 -1.93 -2.32
C ILE A 142 -1.90 -3.32 -2.37
N VAL A 143 -2.24 -3.82 -3.56
CA VAL A 143 -2.83 -5.17 -3.75
C VAL A 143 -1.88 -6.25 -3.27
N LYS A 144 -0.57 -6.03 -3.42
CA LYS A 144 0.46 -7.00 -3.04
C LYS A 144 0.63 -7.14 -1.53
N ILE A 145 0.08 -6.20 -0.76
CA ILE A 145 0.21 -6.18 0.70
C ILE A 145 -1.11 -6.33 1.44
N SER A 146 -2.24 -5.93 0.86
CA SER A 146 -3.57 -5.95 1.50
C SER A 146 -4.30 -7.28 1.33
N ASP A 147 -5.12 -7.66 2.29
CA ASP A 147 -6.03 -8.82 2.20
C ASP A 147 -7.36 -8.43 1.53
N THR A 148 -7.78 -7.17 1.69
CA THR A 148 -8.88 -6.52 0.95
C THR A 148 -8.39 -5.19 0.45
N THR A 149 -8.56 -4.92 -0.85
CA THR A 149 -8.24 -3.64 -1.48
C THR A 149 -9.51 -2.85 -1.73
N ILE A 150 -9.55 -1.62 -1.20
CA ILE A 150 -10.64 -0.66 -1.40
C ILE A 150 -10.15 0.43 -2.35
N VAL A 151 -10.87 0.63 -3.44
CA VAL A 151 -10.62 1.73 -4.38
C VAL A 151 -11.67 2.80 -4.13
N VAL A 152 -11.21 4.01 -3.82
CA VAL A 152 -12.07 5.16 -3.52
C VAL A 152 -12.15 6.08 -4.72
N GLU A 153 -13.35 6.33 -5.19
CA GLU A 153 -13.68 7.25 -6.26
C GLU A 153 -14.59 8.37 -5.77
N VAL A 154 -14.66 9.49 -6.48
CA VAL A 154 -15.53 10.63 -6.15
C VAL A 154 -16.13 11.23 -7.42
N PRO A 155 -17.37 11.77 -7.35
CA PRO A 155 -17.96 12.47 -8.48
C PRO A 155 -17.17 13.75 -8.82
N GLY A 156 -17.04 14.05 -10.12
CA GLY A 156 -16.47 15.32 -10.60
C GLY A 156 -14.94 15.36 -10.80
N LEU A 157 -14.23 14.27 -10.61
CA LEU A 157 -12.85 14.15 -11.10
C LEU A 157 -12.95 13.77 -12.59
N GLY A 158 -12.61 14.75 -13.45
CA GLY A 158 -12.86 14.74 -14.90
C GLY A 158 -12.19 13.63 -15.72
N ASP A 159 -12.35 13.70 -17.04
CA ASP A 159 -12.04 12.70 -18.06
C ASP A 159 -10.57 12.22 -18.16
N GLU A 160 -9.60 12.94 -17.59
CA GLU A 160 -8.18 12.51 -17.54
C GLU A 160 -7.95 11.23 -16.72
N VAL A 161 -8.92 10.83 -15.93
CA VAL A 161 -8.85 9.65 -15.05
C VAL A 161 -9.30 8.35 -15.75
N GLN A 162 -9.87 8.40 -16.94
CA GLN A 162 -10.46 7.21 -17.58
C GLN A 162 -9.44 6.13 -17.96
N ALA A 163 -8.25 6.49 -18.41
CA ALA A 163 -7.21 5.51 -18.75
C ALA A 163 -6.54 4.89 -17.51
N GLN A 164 -6.41 5.67 -16.42
CA GLN A 164 -5.94 5.15 -15.14
C GLN A 164 -6.99 4.28 -14.43
N LYS A 165 -8.29 4.56 -14.67
CA LYS A 165 -9.42 3.85 -14.02
C LYS A 165 -9.44 2.36 -14.37
N ALA A 166 -9.16 1.95 -15.60
CA ALA A 166 -9.26 0.55 -16.00
C ALA A 166 -8.36 -0.35 -15.13
N GLY A 167 -7.08 -0.03 -15.00
CA GLY A 167 -6.14 -0.82 -14.20
C GLY A 167 -6.43 -0.80 -12.69
N ILE A 168 -6.87 0.35 -12.16
CA ILE A 168 -7.18 0.50 -10.72
C ILE A 168 -8.47 -0.23 -10.35
N LEU A 169 -9.49 -0.24 -11.24
CA LEU A 169 -10.75 -0.94 -11.00
C LEU A 169 -10.58 -2.46 -11.01
N GLU A 170 -9.62 -2.97 -11.79
CA GLU A 170 -9.33 -4.41 -11.82
C GLU A 170 -8.75 -4.93 -10.51
N ILE A 171 -8.11 -4.08 -9.72
CA ILE A 171 -7.46 -4.45 -8.46
C ILE A 171 -8.33 -4.26 -7.23
N GLY A 172 -9.47 -3.58 -7.35
CA GLY A 172 -10.38 -3.30 -6.23
C GLY A 172 -11.23 -4.50 -5.87
N ASP A 173 -11.14 -4.96 -4.62
CA ASP A 173 -12.09 -5.92 -4.06
C ASP A 173 -13.41 -5.25 -3.68
N ILE A 174 -13.35 -3.96 -3.33
CA ILE A 174 -14.50 -3.12 -3.01
C ILE A 174 -14.28 -1.75 -3.65
N LEU A 175 -15.28 -1.21 -4.34
CA LEU A 175 -15.27 0.15 -4.86
C LEU A 175 -16.09 1.05 -3.95
N VAL A 176 -15.55 2.21 -3.60
CA VAL A 176 -16.26 3.22 -2.79
C VAL A 176 -16.47 4.47 -3.61
N VAL A 177 -17.71 4.91 -3.71
CA VAL A 177 -18.08 6.23 -4.23
C VAL A 177 -18.21 7.15 -3.03
N ASN A 178 -17.14 7.87 -2.71
CA ASN A 178 -17.12 8.80 -1.58
C ASN A 178 -17.69 10.16 -1.99
N LYS A 179 -18.06 10.98 -1.00
CA LYS A 179 -18.79 12.25 -1.17
C LYS A 179 -20.11 12.02 -1.91
N SER A 180 -20.83 10.96 -1.51
CA SER A 180 -22.11 10.57 -2.12
C SER A 180 -23.22 11.59 -1.95
N ASP A 181 -23.04 12.55 -1.05
CA ASP A 181 -23.84 13.77 -0.88
C ASP A 181 -23.76 14.74 -2.07
N ARG A 182 -22.76 14.58 -2.95
CA ARG A 182 -22.55 15.47 -4.09
C ARG A 182 -23.31 15.02 -5.33
N PRO A 183 -23.75 15.98 -6.18
CA PRO A 183 -24.35 15.65 -7.46
C PRO A 183 -23.43 14.80 -8.33
N GLY A 184 -23.98 13.79 -9.01
CA GLY A 184 -23.24 12.92 -9.91
C GLY A 184 -22.73 11.62 -9.25
N SER A 185 -22.93 11.41 -7.95
CA SER A 185 -22.55 10.16 -7.27
C SER A 185 -23.24 8.93 -7.86
N ASP A 186 -24.54 9.00 -8.10
CA ASP A 186 -25.32 7.91 -8.73
C ASP A 186 -24.88 7.63 -10.17
N ARG A 187 -24.49 8.67 -10.90
CA ARG A 187 -23.96 8.51 -12.25
C ARG A 187 -22.64 7.78 -12.21
N LEU A 188 -21.72 8.19 -11.33
CA LEU A 188 -20.43 7.54 -11.16
C LEU A 188 -20.60 6.06 -10.75
N ALA A 189 -21.48 5.76 -9.81
CA ALA A 189 -21.77 4.38 -9.38
C ALA A 189 -22.22 3.51 -10.57
N ARG A 190 -23.13 4.03 -11.43
CA ARG A 190 -23.56 3.32 -12.66
C ARG A 190 -22.42 3.12 -13.67
N GLU A 191 -21.57 4.13 -13.86
CA GLU A 191 -20.40 4.05 -14.75
C GLU A 191 -19.44 2.97 -14.26
N LEU A 192 -19.13 2.92 -12.96
CA LEU A 192 -18.30 1.88 -12.36
C LEU A 192 -18.93 0.49 -12.51
N GLN A 193 -20.23 0.36 -12.27
CA GLN A 193 -20.94 -0.90 -12.46
C GLN A 193 -20.86 -1.39 -13.92
N MET A 194 -21.03 -0.48 -14.87
CA MET A 194 -20.89 -0.79 -16.29
C MET A 194 -19.47 -1.25 -16.62
N MET A 195 -18.45 -0.56 -16.12
CA MET A 195 -17.05 -0.94 -16.36
C MET A 195 -16.73 -2.32 -15.77
N LEU A 196 -17.19 -2.62 -14.55
CA LEU A 196 -17.04 -3.96 -13.96
C LEU A 196 -17.72 -5.05 -14.78
N SER A 197 -18.86 -4.75 -15.42
CA SER A 197 -19.60 -5.70 -16.25
C SER A 197 -18.94 -6.01 -17.60
N LEU A 198 -18.03 -5.12 -18.07
CA LEU A 198 -17.26 -5.31 -19.29
C LEU A 198 -15.99 -6.13 -19.09
N GLY A 199 -15.52 -6.25 -17.85
CA GLY A 199 -14.36 -7.06 -17.51
C GLY A 199 -14.66 -8.56 -17.45
N ASP A 200 -13.62 -9.36 -17.25
CA ASP A 200 -13.76 -10.80 -17.06
C ASP A 200 -14.59 -11.12 -15.82
N LYS A 201 -15.46 -12.14 -15.92
CA LYS A 201 -16.24 -12.60 -14.77
C LYS A 201 -15.31 -13.14 -13.69
N LYS A 202 -15.27 -12.44 -12.56
CA LYS A 202 -14.54 -12.86 -11.37
C LYS A 202 -15.48 -13.66 -10.45
N GLU A 203 -14.95 -14.59 -9.70
CA GLU A 203 -15.73 -15.30 -8.66
C GLU A 203 -16.22 -14.34 -7.55
N TRP A 204 -15.47 -13.27 -7.29
CA TRP A 204 -15.87 -12.17 -6.41
C TRP A 204 -16.25 -10.97 -7.26
N GLU A 205 -17.52 -10.60 -7.21
CA GLU A 205 -18.02 -9.37 -7.82
C GLU A 205 -17.78 -8.21 -6.85
N SER A 206 -16.95 -7.27 -7.26
CA SER A 206 -16.58 -6.11 -6.42
C SER A 206 -17.81 -5.22 -6.17
N PRO A 207 -18.30 -5.12 -4.93
CA PRO A 207 -19.44 -4.27 -4.62
C PRO A 207 -19.04 -2.79 -4.70
N ILE A 208 -20.03 -1.94 -5.05
CA ILE A 208 -19.90 -0.49 -5.03
C ILE A 208 -20.65 0.03 -3.81
N VAL A 209 -19.95 0.80 -2.96
CA VAL A 209 -20.47 1.32 -1.70
C VAL A 209 -20.45 2.84 -1.74
N PRO A 210 -21.61 3.52 -1.72
CA PRO A 210 -21.66 4.97 -1.54
C PRO A 210 -21.29 5.33 -0.10
N THR A 211 -20.50 6.40 0.08
CA THR A 211 -20.12 6.89 1.41
C THR A 211 -20.10 8.41 1.46
N THR A 212 -20.46 8.97 2.61
CA THR A 212 -20.16 10.36 2.97
C THR A 212 -19.26 10.32 4.21
N ALA A 213 -17.96 10.14 3.96
CA ALA A 213 -16.99 9.82 5.03
C ALA A 213 -16.95 10.89 6.14
N THR A 214 -17.28 12.15 5.84
CA THR A 214 -17.32 13.25 6.82
C THR A 214 -18.43 13.10 7.86
N THR A 215 -19.53 12.45 7.51
CA THR A 215 -20.65 12.16 8.42
C THR A 215 -20.63 10.74 8.96
N GLY A 216 -19.79 9.87 8.40
CA GLY A 216 -19.76 8.45 8.70
C GLY A 216 -20.80 7.60 7.96
N GLU A 217 -21.63 8.23 7.10
CA GLU A 217 -22.63 7.51 6.31
C GLU A 217 -21.99 6.52 5.35
N GLY A 218 -22.53 5.29 5.31
CA GLY A 218 -22.03 4.19 4.47
C GLY A 218 -20.80 3.45 5.03
N ILE A 219 -20.23 3.86 6.17
CA ILE A 219 -19.06 3.17 6.76
C ILE A 219 -19.45 1.80 7.34
N ASP A 220 -20.62 1.66 7.90
CA ASP A 220 -21.18 0.40 8.37
C ASP A 220 -21.42 -0.58 7.22
N GLU A 221 -21.93 -0.10 6.08
CA GLU A 221 -22.09 -0.89 4.87
C GLU A 221 -20.72 -1.30 4.31
N LEU A 222 -19.76 -0.36 4.22
CA LEU A 222 -18.39 -0.65 3.80
C LEU A 222 -17.78 -1.77 4.66
N TRP A 223 -17.93 -1.67 5.97
CA TRP A 223 -17.48 -2.71 6.88
C TRP A 223 -18.18 -4.06 6.63
N SER A 224 -19.49 -4.04 6.39
CA SER A 224 -20.21 -5.26 6.03
C SER A 224 -19.66 -5.93 4.77
N LYS A 225 -19.28 -5.14 3.73
CA LYS A 225 -18.66 -5.67 2.51
C LYS A 225 -17.26 -6.20 2.76
N ILE A 226 -16.45 -5.54 3.60
CA ILE A 226 -15.12 -6.05 4.01
C ILE A 226 -15.28 -7.42 4.69
N LYS A 227 -16.25 -7.56 5.61
CA LYS A 227 -16.52 -8.84 6.28
C LYS A 227 -17.01 -9.91 5.31
N LYS A 228 -17.83 -9.55 4.32
CA LYS A 228 -18.26 -10.49 3.27
C LYS A 228 -17.07 -10.95 2.41
N HIS A 229 -16.17 -10.04 2.02
CA HIS A 229 -14.95 -10.40 1.29
C HIS A 229 -14.04 -11.29 2.13
N GLN A 230 -13.84 -10.97 3.41
CA GLN A 230 -13.10 -11.84 4.33
C GLN A 230 -13.71 -13.24 4.42
N GLY A 231 -15.05 -13.33 4.47
CA GLY A 231 -15.78 -14.61 4.45
C GLY A 231 -15.61 -15.37 3.13
N TYR A 232 -15.66 -14.67 1.99
CA TYR A 232 -15.42 -15.24 0.66
C TYR A 232 -14.01 -15.83 0.53
N LEU A 233 -12.99 -15.13 1.03
CA LEU A 233 -11.64 -15.65 1.05
C LEU A 233 -11.54 -16.94 1.89
N GLY A 234 -12.28 -17.03 2.98
CA GLY A 234 -12.20 -18.17 3.89
C GLY A 234 -10.76 -18.44 4.34
N LYS A 235 -10.49 -19.63 4.84
CA LYS A 235 -9.14 -19.97 5.32
C LYS A 235 -8.17 -20.32 4.18
N GLU A 236 -8.65 -21.03 3.17
CA GLU A 236 -7.79 -21.59 2.13
C GLU A 236 -7.37 -20.53 1.09
N LYS A 237 -8.31 -19.80 0.49
CA LYS A 237 -8.01 -18.72 -0.45
C LYS A 237 -7.18 -17.63 0.23
N PHE A 238 -7.49 -17.29 1.48
CA PHE A 238 -6.71 -16.34 2.27
C PHE A 238 -5.25 -16.78 2.42
N LYS A 239 -5.01 -18.03 2.76
CA LYS A 239 -3.66 -18.58 2.89
C LYS A 239 -2.92 -18.60 1.55
N ASN A 240 -3.59 -19.01 0.48
CA ASN A 240 -3.00 -19.06 -0.86
C ASN A 240 -2.67 -17.64 -1.36
N ASN A 241 -3.57 -16.68 -1.19
CA ASN A 241 -3.30 -15.29 -1.56
C ASN A 241 -2.09 -14.71 -0.81
N ARG A 242 -1.98 -14.99 0.50
CA ARG A 242 -0.80 -14.56 1.28
C ARG A 242 0.47 -15.26 0.84
N LEU A 243 0.40 -16.54 0.47
CA LEU A 243 1.55 -17.28 -0.05
C LEU A 243 2.08 -16.65 -1.35
N GLU A 244 1.21 -16.34 -2.30
CA GLU A 244 1.61 -15.69 -3.56
C GLU A 244 2.23 -14.30 -3.32
N LYS A 245 1.66 -13.52 -2.38
CA LYS A 245 2.24 -12.23 -1.97
C LYS A 245 3.62 -12.37 -1.32
N LEU A 246 3.80 -13.39 -0.49
CA LEU A 246 5.10 -13.70 0.13
C LEU A 246 6.13 -14.19 -0.88
N LYS A 247 5.74 -14.97 -1.87
CA LYS A 247 6.63 -15.37 -2.98
C LYS A 247 7.14 -14.14 -3.73
N TYR A 248 6.21 -13.26 -4.15
CA TYR A 248 6.58 -12.01 -4.82
C TYR A 248 7.55 -11.15 -3.98
N GLU A 249 7.28 -11.03 -2.68
CA GLU A 249 8.13 -10.29 -1.76
C GLU A 249 9.53 -10.93 -1.65
N LEU A 250 9.59 -12.26 -1.53
CA LEU A 250 10.85 -13.00 -1.45
C LEU A 250 11.68 -12.83 -2.73
N GLU A 251 11.06 -12.95 -3.90
CA GLU A 251 11.71 -12.75 -5.20
C GLU A 251 12.29 -11.34 -5.32
N ASN A 252 11.53 -10.32 -4.90
CA ASN A 252 12.01 -8.93 -4.88
C ASN A 252 13.19 -8.73 -3.91
N GLN A 253 13.11 -9.30 -2.72
CA GLN A 253 14.22 -9.21 -1.73
C GLN A 253 15.47 -9.91 -2.23
N ILE A 254 15.34 -11.08 -2.87
CA ILE A 254 16.47 -11.79 -3.49
C ILE A 254 17.08 -10.94 -4.59
N SER A 255 16.26 -10.42 -5.51
CA SER A 255 16.71 -9.58 -6.62
C SER A 255 17.47 -8.35 -6.12
N GLN A 256 16.95 -7.67 -5.09
CA GLN A 256 17.61 -6.51 -4.49
C GLN A 256 18.95 -6.84 -3.85
N LYS A 257 18.99 -7.92 -3.06
CA LYS A 257 20.25 -8.33 -2.40
C LYS A 257 21.30 -8.74 -3.43
N LEU A 258 20.92 -9.47 -4.48
CA LEU A 258 21.81 -9.82 -5.57
C LEU A 258 22.28 -8.59 -6.34
N PHE A 259 21.38 -7.68 -6.68
CA PHE A 259 21.72 -6.42 -7.35
C PHE A 259 22.70 -5.60 -6.53
N THR A 260 22.39 -5.35 -5.26
CA THR A 260 23.25 -4.56 -4.37
C THR A 260 24.63 -5.19 -4.24
N LYS A 261 24.68 -6.52 -4.04
CA LYS A 261 25.94 -7.26 -3.95
C LYS A 261 26.75 -7.12 -5.22
N LYS A 262 26.13 -7.33 -6.39
CA LYS A 262 26.82 -7.26 -7.69
C LYS A 262 27.29 -5.83 -8.00
N ILE A 263 26.52 -4.81 -7.72
CA ILE A 263 26.94 -3.40 -7.89
C ILE A 263 28.16 -3.06 -7.04
N VAL A 264 28.21 -3.55 -5.80
CA VAL A 264 29.38 -3.36 -4.92
C VAL A 264 30.59 -4.13 -5.44
N GLU A 265 30.42 -5.34 -5.96
CA GLU A 265 31.50 -6.14 -6.57
C GLU A 265 32.07 -5.46 -7.80
N ILE A 266 31.25 -4.92 -8.69
CA ILE A 266 31.67 -4.23 -9.91
C ILE A 266 32.43 -2.94 -9.57
N GLY A 267 31.95 -2.17 -8.60
CA GLY A 267 32.53 -0.89 -8.19
C GLY A 267 32.19 0.27 -9.14
N ASP A 268 32.25 1.47 -8.60
CA ASP A 268 31.88 2.70 -9.31
C ASP A 268 32.83 3.04 -10.48
N GLU A 269 34.10 2.68 -10.35
CA GLU A 269 35.11 2.92 -11.41
C GLU A 269 34.80 2.15 -12.70
N GLU A 270 34.47 0.87 -12.60
CA GLU A 270 34.15 0.03 -13.77
C GLU A 270 32.79 0.45 -14.38
N ILE A 271 31.78 0.78 -13.56
CA ILE A 271 30.51 1.33 -14.03
C ILE A 271 30.73 2.63 -14.79
N THR A 272 31.53 3.54 -14.24
CA THR A 272 31.85 4.83 -14.88
C THR A 272 32.63 4.65 -16.18
N LYS A 273 33.62 3.75 -16.23
CA LYS A 273 34.40 3.42 -17.42
C LYS A 273 33.50 2.87 -18.53
N THR A 274 32.69 1.87 -18.21
CA THR A 274 31.76 1.25 -19.17
C THR A 274 30.74 2.25 -19.67
N SER A 275 30.21 3.13 -18.80
CA SER A 275 29.31 4.20 -19.19
C SER A 275 29.95 5.18 -20.21
N LYS A 276 31.22 5.50 -20.05
CA LYS A 276 31.99 6.31 -21.05
C LYS A 276 32.14 5.59 -22.36
N ASP A 277 32.37 4.28 -22.36
CA ASP A 277 32.49 3.50 -23.60
C ASP A 277 31.14 3.39 -24.33
N ILE A 278 30.02 3.26 -23.61
CA ILE A 278 28.68 3.36 -24.19
C ILE A 278 28.41 4.76 -24.76
N LEU A 279 28.74 5.82 -24.05
CA LEU A 279 28.61 7.21 -24.50
C LEU A 279 29.38 7.44 -25.80
N ASN A 280 30.59 6.91 -25.90
CA ASN A 280 31.47 7.00 -27.06
C ASN A 280 31.12 6.00 -28.18
N ARG A 281 30.01 5.24 -28.05
CA ARG A 281 29.53 4.25 -29.03
C ARG A 281 30.54 3.12 -29.33
N LYS A 282 31.43 2.82 -28.42
CA LYS A 282 32.37 1.67 -28.54
C LYS A 282 31.71 0.34 -28.24
N ILE A 283 30.69 0.34 -27.40
CA ILE A 283 29.91 -0.83 -27.03
C ILE A 283 28.45 -0.41 -26.85
N ASP A 284 27.50 -1.29 -27.14
CA ASP A 284 26.11 -1.07 -26.83
C ASP A 284 25.76 -1.42 -25.36
N PRO A 285 24.68 -0.85 -24.82
CA PRO A 285 24.31 -1.06 -23.41
C PRO A 285 24.06 -2.52 -23.04
N PHE A 286 23.50 -3.33 -23.95
CA PHE A 286 23.16 -4.72 -23.67
C PHE A 286 24.42 -5.59 -23.56
N THR A 287 25.31 -5.47 -24.55
CA THR A 287 26.62 -6.16 -24.53
C THR A 287 27.47 -5.74 -23.33
N ALA A 288 27.41 -4.44 -22.95
CA ALA A 288 28.11 -3.93 -21.78
C ALA A 288 27.62 -4.61 -20.49
N VAL A 289 26.31 -4.73 -20.30
CA VAL A 289 25.72 -5.41 -19.14
C VAL A 289 26.10 -6.89 -19.12
N ASP A 290 25.99 -7.58 -20.28
CA ASP A 290 26.35 -9.00 -20.40
C ASP A 290 27.82 -9.26 -20.02
N ASN A 291 28.72 -8.37 -20.39
CA ASN A 291 30.15 -8.51 -20.06
C ASN A 291 30.39 -8.33 -18.56
N ILE A 292 29.78 -7.29 -17.96
CA ILE A 292 29.92 -6.99 -16.52
C ILE A 292 29.33 -8.10 -15.64
N ILE A 293 28.23 -8.76 -16.07
CA ILE A 293 27.58 -9.79 -15.25
C ILE A 293 28.33 -11.12 -15.34
N LYS A 294 29.02 -11.43 -16.46
CA LYS A 294 29.76 -12.67 -16.66
C LYS A 294 31.09 -12.73 -15.89
N GLU A 295 31.66 -11.59 -15.55
CA GLU A 295 32.80 -11.48 -14.66
C GLU A 295 32.38 -11.55 -13.18
#